data_f21a2a7cbaa348bf5773d257d5bb973e
#
_entry.id   f21a2a7cbaa348bf5773d257d5bb973e
#
_cell.length_a   1.000
_cell.length_b   1.000
_cell.length_c   1.000
_cell.angle_alpha   90.00
_cell.angle_beta   90.00
_cell.angle_gamma   90.00
#
_symmetry.space_group_name_H-M   'P 1'
#
loop_
_entity.id
_entity.type
_entity.pdbx_description
1 polymer ?
#
loop_
_entity_poly.entity_id
_entity_poly.type
_entity_poly.pdbx_seq_one_letter_code
_entity_poly.pdbx_strand_id
1 'polypeptide(L)'
;PRSIENEVMLDSWIVKNGLPRNAGGYGSYNPSWDLLASYLCTDGLPIDESPLFDPRKPFKNRDPRCTMTIVEFNTEHCGFEYDPSPAAKTVMNYTTGKTQSNQDTRIVNQYSSYTGLLWKKGIDATWTVDQKVEQDYIIMRYADVLLIYAEAMIEQNLIDDSVLKAINMVRARAYGVNVTATDSYPAVTTTNQTELRRALRIERRMEFAMENQRLQDLMRWKLAGKALNGYNYIMLIDPTELLNNIVN
;
A
#
# COMPACT_ATOMS: atom_id res chain seq x y z
N PRO A 1 -9.98 3.12 24.58
CA PRO A 1 -8.89 4.03 24.30
C PRO A 1 -7.86 3.89 25.41
N ARG A 2 -6.65 3.58 25.03
CA ARG A 2 -5.54 3.52 25.94
C ARG A 2 -4.92 4.91 25.95
N SER A 3 -4.74 5.49 27.13
CA SER A 3 -4.12 6.79 27.22
C SER A 3 -2.68 6.64 27.70
N ILE A 4 -1.80 7.45 27.14
CA ILE A 4 -0.42 7.63 27.63
C ILE A 4 -0.42 7.94 29.13
N GLU A 5 -1.44 8.65 29.62
CA GLU A 5 -1.63 9.02 31.03
C GLU A 5 -1.72 7.81 31.97
N ASN A 6 -2.08 6.63 31.49
CA ASN A 6 -2.18 5.41 32.28
C ASN A 6 -0.99 4.46 32.09
N GLU A 7 0.06 4.87 31.37
CA GLU A 7 1.29 4.10 31.12
C GLU A 7 1.05 2.69 30.50
N VAL A 8 -0.11 2.47 29.89
CA VAL A 8 -0.45 1.18 29.28
C VAL A 8 0.02 1.16 27.82
N MET A 9 1.32 1.24 27.65
CA MET A 9 1.95 1.01 26.35
C MET A 9 2.36 -0.46 26.27
N LEU A 10 2.00 -1.11 25.19
CA LEU A 10 2.28 -2.53 24.98
C LEU A 10 3.40 -2.74 23.98
N ASP A 11 4.29 -3.66 24.29
CA ASP A 11 5.18 -4.25 23.29
C ASP A 11 4.31 -4.94 22.23
N SER A 12 4.56 -4.61 20.98
CA SER A 12 3.80 -5.19 19.87
C SER A 12 4.73 -5.59 18.74
N TRP A 13 4.53 -6.80 18.24
CA TRP A 13 5.22 -7.28 17.04
C TRP A 13 4.94 -6.40 15.81
N ILE A 14 3.80 -5.68 15.77
CA ILE A 14 3.47 -4.78 14.68
C ILE A 14 4.47 -3.62 14.59
N VAL A 15 4.93 -3.11 15.74
CA VAL A 15 5.92 -2.04 15.80
C VAL A 15 7.24 -2.50 15.20
N LYS A 16 7.81 -3.58 15.72
CA LYS A 16 9.11 -4.10 15.26
C LYS A 16 9.08 -4.56 13.81
N ASN A 17 8.00 -5.21 13.39
CA ASN A 17 7.89 -5.71 12.00
C ASN A 17 7.51 -4.61 11.01
N GLY A 18 6.84 -3.55 11.44
CA GLY A 18 6.42 -2.43 10.60
C GLY A 18 7.48 -1.36 10.39
N LEU A 19 8.25 -1.02 11.44
CA LEU A 19 9.31 -0.02 11.34
C LEU A 19 10.44 -0.47 10.40
N PRO A 20 11.02 0.47 9.60
CA PRO A 20 12.22 0.19 8.80
C PRO A 20 13.40 -0.21 9.69
N ARG A 21 14.38 -0.90 9.14
CA ARG A 21 15.55 -1.36 9.88
C ARG A 21 16.42 -0.20 10.34
N ASN A 22 16.56 0.84 9.53
CA ASN A 22 17.29 2.04 9.92
C ASN A 22 16.63 2.73 11.14
N ALA A 23 15.33 2.58 11.32
CA ALA A 23 14.57 3.09 12.48
C ALA A 23 14.49 2.10 13.67
N GLY A 24 15.30 1.05 13.65
CA GLY A 24 15.35 0.06 14.74
C GLY A 24 14.33 -1.07 14.65
N GLY A 25 13.57 -1.15 13.58
CA GLY A 25 12.63 -2.23 13.31
C GLY A 25 13.24 -3.40 12.54
N TYR A 26 12.37 -4.32 12.10
CA TYR A 26 12.75 -5.45 11.25
C TYR A 26 12.36 -5.25 9.79
N GLY A 27 11.44 -4.34 9.47
CA GLY A 27 10.92 -4.12 8.12
C GLY A 27 10.40 -5.41 7.48
N SER A 28 9.73 -6.27 8.27
CA SER A 28 9.36 -7.62 7.84
C SER A 28 8.03 -7.68 7.10
N TYR A 29 7.19 -6.67 7.23
CA TYR A 29 5.93 -6.58 6.49
C TYR A 29 6.19 -6.01 5.10
N ASN A 30 6.44 -6.90 4.16
CA ASN A 30 6.82 -6.54 2.81
C ASN A 30 5.61 -6.59 1.88
N PRO A 31 5.12 -5.45 1.36
CA PRO A 31 4.16 -5.45 0.28
C PRO A 31 4.67 -6.21 -0.93
N SER A 32 3.78 -6.87 -1.66
CA SER A 32 4.13 -7.48 -2.94
C SER A 32 4.12 -6.44 -4.07
N TRP A 33 4.89 -6.69 -5.12
CA TRP A 33 4.82 -5.90 -6.36
C TRP A 33 3.45 -5.97 -7.00
N ASP A 34 2.73 -7.08 -6.83
CA ASP A 34 1.34 -7.24 -7.27
C ASP A 34 0.38 -6.29 -6.52
N LEU A 35 0.61 -6.03 -5.21
CA LEU A 35 -0.14 -5.01 -4.49
C LEU A 35 0.19 -3.61 -5.03
N LEU A 36 1.45 -3.27 -5.21
CA LEU A 36 1.85 -1.98 -5.79
C LEU A 36 1.23 -1.80 -7.18
N ALA A 37 1.28 -2.81 -8.03
CA ALA A 37 0.69 -2.78 -9.37
C ALA A 37 -0.83 -2.59 -9.35
N SER A 38 -1.52 -3.04 -8.30
CA SER A 38 -2.98 -2.95 -8.20
C SER A 38 -3.53 -1.55 -7.95
N TYR A 39 -2.70 -0.60 -7.49
CA TYR A 39 -3.12 0.79 -7.42
C TYR A 39 -3.30 1.34 -8.82
N LEU A 40 -4.42 2.01 -9.07
CA LEU A 40 -4.70 2.65 -10.36
C LEU A 40 -3.76 3.84 -10.59
N CYS A 41 -3.61 4.26 -11.83
CA CYS A 41 -3.03 5.56 -12.15
C CYS A 41 -4.03 6.69 -11.87
N THR A 42 -3.57 7.94 -11.86
CA THR A 42 -4.40 9.11 -11.56
C THR A 42 -5.51 9.35 -12.57
N ASP A 43 -5.43 8.74 -13.76
CA ASP A 43 -6.49 8.69 -14.77
C ASP A 43 -7.55 7.60 -14.51
N GLY A 44 -7.38 6.80 -13.44
CA GLY A 44 -8.29 5.72 -13.07
C GLY A 44 -8.05 4.41 -13.82
N LEU A 45 -7.02 4.32 -14.65
CA LEU A 45 -6.67 3.12 -15.40
C LEU A 45 -5.62 2.26 -14.66
N PRO A 46 -5.62 0.94 -14.88
CA PRO A 46 -4.54 0.06 -14.43
C PRO A 46 -3.21 0.41 -15.13
N ILE A 47 -2.10 -0.07 -14.55
CA ILE A 47 -0.75 0.25 -15.05
C ILE A 47 -0.45 -0.25 -16.46
N ASP A 48 -1.11 -1.29 -16.90
CA ASP A 48 -1.01 -1.88 -18.25
C ASP A 48 -1.89 -1.19 -19.30
N GLU A 49 -2.82 -0.33 -18.87
CA GLU A 49 -3.73 0.42 -19.71
C GLU A 49 -3.43 1.93 -19.71
N SER A 50 -2.80 2.44 -18.64
CA SER A 50 -2.57 3.88 -18.47
C SER A 50 -1.31 4.37 -19.18
N PRO A 51 -1.42 5.41 -20.04
CA PRO A 51 -0.25 6.06 -20.63
C PRO A 51 0.57 6.88 -19.64
N LEU A 52 0.07 7.10 -18.42
CA LEU A 52 0.74 7.87 -17.37
C LEU A 52 1.74 7.02 -16.57
N PHE A 53 1.69 5.69 -16.72
CA PHE A 53 2.56 4.79 -15.98
C PHE A 53 3.99 4.77 -16.55
N ASP A 54 4.96 5.00 -15.69
CA ASP A 54 6.37 4.82 -15.98
C ASP A 54 6.96 3.72 -15.06
N PRO A 55 7.38 2.56 -15.60
CA PRO A 55 7.93 1.47 -14.78
C PRO A 55 9.25 1.84 -14.06
N ARG A 56 9.94 2.90 -14.52
CA ARG A 56 11.14 3.43 -13.83
C ARG A 56 10.80 4.33 -12.65
N LYS A 57 9.52 4.75 -12.55
CA LYS A 57 8.99 5.62 -11.48
C LYS A 57 7.66 5.06 -10.99
N PRO A 58 7.67 3.86 -10.39
CA PRO A 58 6.46 3.05 -10.14
C PRO A 58 5.46 3.70 -9.18
N PHE A 59 5.87 4.72 -8.43
CA PHE A 59 5.02 5.48 -7.51
C PHE A 59 4.43 6.75 -8.14
N LYS A 60 4.96 7.21 -9.30
CA LYS A 60 4.50 8.44 -9.93
C LYS A 60 3.16 8.23 -10.64
N ASN A 61 2.31 9.26 -10.63
CA ASN A 61 0.99 9.27 -11.28
C ASN A 61 0.07 8.14 -10.82
N ARG A 62 0.13 7.77 -9.54
CA ARG A 62 -0.68 6.71 -8.95
C ARG A 62 -1.77 7.27 -8.04
N ASP A 63 -2.79 6.47 -7.82
CA ASP A 63 -3.78 6.73 -6.76
C ASP A 63 -3.05 7.12 -5.46
N PRO A 64 -3.46 8.19 -4.76
CA PRO A 64 -2.74 8.68 -3.58
C PRO A 64 -2.51 7.62 -2.50
N ARG A 65 -3.40 6.63 -2.40
CA ARG A 65 -3.26 5.53 -1.44
C ARG A 65 -2.04 4.64 -1.69
N CYS A 66 -1.47 4.67 -2.90
CA CYS A 66 -0.24 3.93 -3.19
C CYS A 66 0.89 4.34 -2.25
N THR A 67 1.22 5.65 -2.22
CA THR A 67 2.29 6.20 -1.36
C THR A 67 1.87 6.39 0.09
N MET A 68 0.56 6.35 0.39
CA MET A 68 0.05 6.28 1.76
C MET A 68 0.17 4.88 2.37
N THR A 69 0.23 3.84 1.54
CA THR A 69 0.29 2.44 1.98
C THR A 69 1.69 1.85 1.91
N ILE A 70 2.44 2.21 0.89
CA ILE A 70 3.79 1.70 0.61
C ILE A 70 4.76 2.88 0.65
N VAL A 71 5.91 2.69 1.29
CA VAL A 71 6.95 3.72 1.34
C VAL A 71 7.51 3.96 -0.06
N GLU A 72 7.46 5.20 -0.52
CA GLU A 72 8.06 5.60 -1.78
C GLU A 72 9.59 5.62 -1.66
N PHE A 73 10.29 5.15 -2.70
CA PHE A 73 11.75 5.14 -2.71
C PHE A 73 12.34 6.54 -2.71
N ASN A 74 13.46 6.72 -2.04
CA ASN A 74 14.18 7.97 -1.89
C ASN A 74 13.35 9.06 -1.16
N THR A 75 12.42 8.65 -0.28
CA THR A 75 11.67 9.57 0.57
C THR A 75 11.94 9.31 2.04
N GLU A 76 11.64 10.31 2.87
CA GLU A 76 11.74 10.18 4.31
C GLU A 76 10.64 9.27 4.86
N HIS A 77 11.03 8.31 5.71
CA HIS A 77 10.10 7.50 6.49
C HIS A 77 10.71 7.17 7.87
N CYS A 78 10.00 7.51 8.93
CA CYS A 78 10.45 7.29 10.32
C CYS A 78 11.84 7.88 10.61
N GLY A 79 12.13 9.05 10.06
CA GLY A 79 13.39 9.79 10.30
C GLY A 79 14.55 9.39 9.39
N PHE A 80 14.35 8.46 8.46
CA PHE A 80 15.38 8.00 7.52
C PHE A 80 14.92 8.04 6.08
N GLU A 81 15.85 8.28 5.17
CA GLU A 81 15.64 8.03 3.74
C GLU A 81 15.45 6.52 3.52
N TYR A 82 14.39 6.14 2.81
CA TYR A 82 14.13 4.77 2.43
C TYR A 82 14.57 4.53 1.00
N ASP A 83 15.69 3.87 0.81
CA ASP A 83 16.18 3.41 -0.49
C ASP A 83 16.60 1.94 -0.40
N PRO A 84 15.80 0.99 -0.91
CA PRO A 84 16.12 -0.43 -0.91
C PRO A 84 17.12 -0.83 -2.02
N SER A 85 17.55 0.12 -2.87
CA SER A 85 18.44 -0.15 -4.00
C SER A 85 19.75 -0.80 -3.54
N PRO A 86 20.25 -1.82 -4.26
CA PRO A 86 21.55 -2.39 -3.98
C PRO A 86 22.72 -1.39 -4.12
N ALA A 87 22.54 -0.32 -4.87
CA ALA A 87 23.53 0.73 -5.01
C ALA A 87 23.60 1.66 -3.77
N ALA A 88 22.53 1.77 -3.01
CA ALA A 88 22.38 2.68 -1.87
C ALA A 88 22.95 2.07 -0.58
N LYS A 89 24.27 2.04 -0.43
CA LYS A 89 24.93 1.52 0.78
C LYS A 89 24.79 2.43 2.01
N THR A 90 24.48 3.69 1.79
CA THR A 90 24.24 4.69 2.84
C THR A 90 22.99 5.49 2.54
N VAL A 91 22.30 5.94 3.60
CA VAL A 91 21.08 6.78 3.52
C VAL A 91 21.19 7.95 4.47
N MET A 92 20.39 8.99 4.22
CA MET A 92 20.25 10.13 5.10
C MET A 92 19.49 9.76 6.37
N ASN A 93 20.02 10.13 7.51
CA ASN A 93 19.30 10.20 8.79
C ASN A 93 18.87 11.66 8.99
N TYR A 94 17.59 11.94 8.81
CA TYR A 94 17.03 13.30 8.89
C TYR A 94 17.00 13.84 10.31
N THR A 95 17.03 12.98 11.32
CA THR A 95 17.09 13.41 12.73
C THR A 95 18.46 13.99 13.07
N THR A 96 19.54 13.42 12.53
CA THR A 96 20.92 13.85 12.82
C THR A 96 21.53 14.72 11.74
N GLY A 97 20.90 14.78 10.55
CA GLY A 97 21.44 15.44 9.36
C GLY A 97 22.69 14.77 8.78
N LYS A 98 22.95 13.51 9.10
CA LYS A 98 24.14 12.76 8.66
C LYS A 98 23.75 11.50 7.87
N THR A 99 24.62 11.09 6.98
CA THR A 99 24.50 9.78 6.33
C THR A 99 24.95 8.66 7.26
N GLN A 100 24.29 7.50 7.13
CA GLN A 100 24.65 6.29 7.86
C GLN A 100 24.51 5.05 6.98
N SER A 101 24.99 3.90 7.46
CA SER A 101 24.85 2.61 6.77
C SER A 101 23.39 2.27 6.55
N ASN A 102 23.03 1.88 5.33
CA ASN A 102 21.68 1.56 4.93
C ASN A 102 21.31 0.12 5.30
N GLN A 103 20.59 -0.05 6.42
CA GLN A 103 20.14 -1.36 6.88
C GLN A 103 18.90 -1.88 6.12
N ASP A 104 18.27 -1.05 5.28
CA ASP A 104 17.06 -1.40 4.52
C ASP A 104 17.38 -1.89 3.10
N THR A 105 18.66 -1.96 2.71
CA THR A 105 19.09 -2.64 1.48
C THR A 105 19.70 -4.01 1.75
N ARG A 106 19.38 -4.99 0.90
CA ARG A 106 19.83 -6.39 1.06
C ARG A 106 21.35 -6.57 0.84
N ILE A 107 22.01 -5.64 0.18
CA ILE A 107 23.46 -5.69 -0.02
C ILE A 107 24.22 -5.42 1.30
N VAL A 108 23.61 -4.69 2.22
CA VAL A 108 24.19 -4.38 3.54
C VAL A 108 23.63 -5.32 4.61
N ASN A 109 22.32 -5.62 4.54
CA ASN A 109 21.65 -6.46 5.51
C ASN A 109 20.78 -7.52 4.80
N GLN A 110 21.19 -8.78 4.89
CA GLN A 110 20.52 -9.92 4.23
C GLN A 110 19.05 -10.11 4.64
N TYR A 111 18.63 -9.57 5.78
CA TYR A 111 17.26 -9.65 6.30
C TYR A 111 16.37 -8.48 5.87
N SER A 112 16.87 -7.55 5.07
CA SER A 112 16.07 -6.45 4.53
C SER A 112 14.97 -6.98 3.59
N SER A 113 14.00 -6.11 3.27
CA SER A 113 12.87 -6.46 2.42
C SER A 113 13.29 -7.17 1.14
N TYR A 114 12.76 -8.37 0.92
CA TYR A 114 13.02 -9.14 -0.31
C TYR A 114 12.36 -8.50 -1.53
N THR A 115 11.22 -7.87 -1.36
CA THR A 115 10.54 -7.14 -2.44
C THR A 115 11.13 -5.75 -2.67
N GLY A 116 11.89 -5.22 -1.72
CA GLY A 116 12.31 -3.83 -1.68
C GLY A 116 11.18 -2.87 -1.29
N LEU A 117 9.96 -3.38 -1.10
CA LEU A 117 8.82 -2.56 -0.67
C LEU A 117 8.67 -2.66 0.85
N LEU A 118 8.21 -1.56 1.45
CA LEU A 118 7.99 -1.47 2.88
C LEU A 118 6.60 -0.91 3.17
N TRP A 119 5.96 -1.44 4.19
CA TRP A 119 4.65 -1.01 4.65
C TRP A 119 4.74 0.36 5.35
N LYS A 120 3.86 1.30 4.98
CA LYS A 120 3.75 2.64 5.54
C LYS A 120 2.45 2.87 6.30
N LYS A 121 1.35 2.35 5.78
CA LYS A 121 0.00 2.60 6.32
C LYS A 121 -0.13 2.16 7.77
N GLY A 122 -0.50 3.09 8.64
CA GLY A 122 -0.67 2.83 10.07
C GLY A 122 0.64 2.65 10.86
N ILE A 123 1.79 2.94 10.26
CA ILE A 123 3.07 3.03 10.97
C ILE A 123 3.23 4.44 11.49
N ASP A 124 3.46 4.55 12.78
CA ASP A 124 3.67 5.83 13.46
C ASP A 124 5.17 6.05 13.74
N ALA A 125 5.68 7.21 13.32
CA ALA A 125 7.07 7.57 13.51
C ALA A 125 7.46 7.67 15.01
N THR A 126 6.51 7.93 15.90
CA THR A 126 6.76 7.96 17.36
C THR A 126 7.20 6.61 17.91
N TRP A 127 6.86 5.51 17.23
CA TRP A 127 7.29 4.17 17.65
C TRP A 127 8.81 3.97 17.58
N THR A 128 9.54 4.87 16.93
CA THR A 128 11.01 4.84 16.90
C THR A 128 11.64 5.17 18.26
N VAL A 129 10.90 5.79 19.17
CA VAL A 129 11.41 6.27 20.48
C VAL A 129 11.53 5.11 21.48
N ASP A 130 10.48 4.32 21.64
CA ASP A 130 10.43 3.26 22.67
C ASP A 130 9.89 1.92 22.14
N GLN A 131 9.52 1.86 20.86
CA GLN A 131 8.98 0.67 20.20
C GLN A 131 7.66 0.15 20.81
N LYS A 132 6.89 1.02 21.43
CA LYS A 132 5.61 0.70 22.03
C LYS A 132 4.44 1.25 21.20
N VAL A 133 3.28 0.63 21.35
CA VAL A 133 2.06 1.03 20.68
C VAL A 133 0.93 1.23 21.68
N GLU A 134 0.23 2.33 21.54
CA GLU A 134 -1.02 2.62 22.26
C GLU A 134 -2.25 2.65 21.32
N GLN A 135 -2.01 2.55 20.02
CA GLN A 135 -3.03 2.68 19.00
C GLN A 135 -4.01 1.50 19.02
N ASP A 136 -5.30 1.82 19.02
CA ASP A 136 -6.38 0.84 18.90
C ASP A 136 -6.40 0.23 17.49
N TYR A 137 -6.70 -1.07 17.42
CA TYR A 137 -6.89 -1.75 16.14
C TYR A 137 -8.26 -1.44 15.56
N ILE A 138 -8.30 -0.91 14.35
CA ILE A 138 -9.53 -0.60 13.63
C ILE A 138 -10.12 -1.90 13.07
N ILE A 139 -11.26 -2.33 13.59
CA ILE A 139 -11.96 -3.54 13.13
C ILE A 139 -12.81 -3.26 11.88
N MET A 140 -13.51 -2.12 11.87
CA MET A 140 -14.39 -1.70 10.78
C MET A 140 -14.40 -0.18 10.69
N ARG A 141 -14.54 0.35 9.49
CA ARG A 141 -14.66 1.79 9.24
C ARG A 141 -15.70 2.09 8.17
N TYR A 142 -16.13 3.34 8.08
CA TYR A 142 -17.24 3.72 7.21
C TYR A 142 -17.03 3.36 5.72
N ALA A 143 -15.80 3.40 5.23
CA ALA A 143 -15.48 2.94 3.88
C ALA A 143 -15.88 1.48 3.64
N ASP A 144 -15.78 0.61 4.66
CA ASP A 144 -16.20 -0.79 4.53
C ASP A 144 -17.72 -0.90 4.39
N VAL A 145 -18.46 -0.13 5.19
CA VAL A 145 -19.93 -0.06 5.09
C VAL A 145 -20.37 0.39 3.69
N LEU A 146 -19.75 1.45 3.16
CA LEU A 146 -20.05 1.96 1.81
C LEU A 146 -19.77 0.92 0.72
N LEU A 147 -18.64 0.24 0.79
CA LEU A 147 -18.26 -0.72 -0.24
C LEU A 147 -19.00 -2.06 -0.10
N ILE A 148 -19.43 -2.46 1.11
CA ILE A 148 -20.34 -3.60 1.32
C ILE A 148 -21.70 -3.28 0.72
N TYR A 149 -22.25 -2.09 0.99
CA TYR A 149 -23.50 -1.64 0.40
C TYR A 149 -23.46 -1.67 -1.12
N ALA A 150 -22.44 -1.03 -1.70
CA ALA A 150 -22.28 -0.99 -3.15
C ALA A 150 -22.16 -2.41 -3.75
N GLU A 151 -21.41 -3.30 -3.11
CA GLU A 151 -21.27 -4.69 -3.55
C GLU A 151 -22.62 -5.43 -3.52
N ALA A 152 -23.37 -5.32 -2.44
CA ALA A 152 -24.67 -5.97 -2.31
C ALA A 152 -25.66 -5.52 -3.41
N MET A 153 -25.67 -4.25 -3.74
CA MET A 153 -26.51 -3.69 -4.81
C MET A 153 -26.04 -4.14 -6.21
N ILE A 154 -24.74 -4.14 -6.44
CA ILE A 154 -24.14 -4.60 -7.72
C ILE A 154 -24.47 -6.08 -7.95
N GLU A 155 -24.32 -6.94 -6.93
CA GLU A 155 -24.58 -8.38 -7.10
C GLU A 155 -26.07 -8.68 -7.40
N GLN A 156 -26.97 -7.85 -6.92
CA GLN A 156 -28.40 -7.92 -7.24
C GLN A 156 -28.79 -7.23 -8.54
N ASN A 157 -27.83 -6.58 -9.24
CA ASN A 157 -28.06 -5.74 -10.41
C ASN A 157 -29.05 -4.58 -10.14
N LEU A 158 -29.04 -4.05 -8.92
CA LEU A 158 -29.82 -2.89 -8.50
C LEU A 158 -28.90 -1.65 -8.51
N ILE A 159 -28.56 -1.19 -9.72
CA ILE A 159 -27.54 -0.16 -9.92
C ILE A 159 -28.23 1.19 -10.11
N ASP A 160 -28.05 2.08 -9.16
CA ASP A 160 -28.52 3.46 -9.15
C ASP A 160 -27.42 4.44 -8.72
N ASP A 161 -27.75 5.72 -8.66
CA ASP A 161 -26.80 6.77 -8.28
C ASP A 161 -26.21 6.58 -6.87
N SER A 162 -26.94 5.91 -5.97
CA SER A 162 -26.46 5.67 -4.60
C SER A 162 -25.29 4.68 -4.57
N VAL A 163 -25.26 3.71 -5.48
CA VAL A 163 -24.18 2.74 -5.66
C VAL A 163 -22.92 3.44 -6.15
N LEU A 164 -23.05 4.27 -7.19
CA LEU A 164 -21.94 5.06 -7.71
C LEU A 164 -21.42 6.03 -6.67
N LYS A 165 -22.32 6.71 -5.96
CA LYS A 165 -21.97 7.62 -4.88
C LYS A 165 -21.20 6.93 -3.76
N ALA A 166 -21.59 5.71 -3.36
CA ALA A 166 -20.90 4.98 -2.31
C ALA A 166 -19.44 4.67 -2.68
N ILE A 167 -19.17 4.21 -3.88
CA ILE A 167 -17.81 3.95 -4.38
C ILE A 167 -17.04 5.27 -4.49
N ASN A 168 -17.66 6.28 -5.08
CA ASN A 168 -17.03 7.57 -5.34
C ASN A 168 -16.74 8.37 -4.06
N MET A 169 -17.51 8.19 -2.98
CA MET A 169 -17.18 8.78 -1.68
C MET A 169 -15.85 8.25 -1.13
N VAL A 170 -15.58 6.96 -1.27
CA VAL A 170 -14.30 6.36 -0.85
C VAL A 170 -13.16 6.90 -1.71
N ARG A 171 -13.36 6.94 -3.03
CA ARG A 171 -12.35 7.39 -3.98
C ARG A 171 -12.05 8.88 -3.85
N ALA A 172 -13.06 9.74 -3.81
CA ALA A 172 -12.89 11.20 -3.64
C ALA A 172 -12.15 11.53 -2.34
N ARG A 173 -12.48 10.83 -1.24
CA ARG A 173 -11.74 10.98 0.03
C ARG A 173 -10.26 10.65 -0.14
N ALA A 174 -9.90 9.62 -0.88
CA ALA A 174 -8.51 9.26 -1.15
C ALA A 174 -7.75 10.38 -1.88
N TYR A 175 -8.44 11.08 -2.77
CA TYR A 175 -7.91 12.24 -3.49
C TYR A 175 -8.01 13.55 -2.71
N GLY A 176 -8.59 13.55 -1.50
CA GLY A 176 -8.74 14.74 -0.68
C GLY A 176 -9.75 15.76 -1.23
N VAL A 177 -10.71 15.33 -2.04
CA VAL A 177 -11.67 16.20 -2.73
C VAL A 177 -13.11 15.84 -2.35
N ASN A 178 -14.05 16.75 -2.68
CA ASN A 178 -15.48 16.48 -2.51
C ASN A 178 -15.94 15.46 -3.57
N VAL A 179 -16.87 14.59 -3.21
CA VAL A 179 -17.44 13.57 -4.09
C VAL A 179 -18.12 14.16 -5.34
N THR A 180 -18.59 15.41 -5.27
CA THR A 180 -19.19 16.13 -6.39
C THR A 180 -18.17 16.73 -7.37
N ALA A 181 -16.89 16.77 -6.99
CA ALA A 181 -15.81 17.31 -7.83
C ALA A 181 -15.26 16.23 -8.77
N THR A 182 -16.12 15.65 -9.60
CA THR A 182 -15.85 14.49 -10.44
C THR A 182 -14.72 14.67 -11.45
N ASP A 183 -14.36 15.90 -11.79
CA ASP A 183 -13.23 16.24 -12.66
C ASP A 183 -11.87 16.24 -11.91
N SER A 184 -11.91 16.16 -10.58
CA SER A 184 -10.71 16.21 -9.72
C SER A 184 -10.21 14.85 -9.27
N TYR A 185 -10.90 13.79 -9.61
CA TYR A 185 -10.52 12.40 -9.34
C TYR A 185 -11.16 11.47 -10.39
N PRO A 186 -10.64 10.25 -10.62
CA PRO A 186 -11.19 9.31 -11.60
C PRO A 186 -12.49 8.70 -11.08
N ALA A 187 -13.60 9.43 -11.19
CA ALA A 187 -14.91 8.99 -10.73
C ALA A 187 -15.40 7.74 -11.51
N VAL A 188 -16.03 6.81 -10.78
CA VAL A 188 -16.72 5.67 -11.39
C VAL A 188 -18.06 6.15 -11.91
N THR A 189 -18.31 5.97 -13.22
CA THR A 189 -19.53 6.44 -13.91
C THR A 189 -20.29 5.34 -14.63
N THR A 190 -19.67 4.17 -14.82
CA THR A 190 -20.33 3.03 -15.50
C THR A 190 -21.48 2.48 -14.68
N THR A 191 -22.55 2.08 -15.35
CA THR A 191 -23.69 1.35 -14.76
C THR A 191 -23.69 -0.12 -15.18
N ASN A 192 -22.69 -0.56 -15.93
CA ASN A 192 -22.55 -1.98 -16.29
C ASN A 192 -22.13 -2.80 -15.07
N GLN A 193 -22.93 -3.83 -14.75
CA GLN A 193 -22.70 -4.67 -13.55
C GLN A 193 -21.31 -5.30 -13.51
N THR A 194 -20.82 -5.80 -14.66
CA THR A 194 -19.52 -6.48 -14.72
C THR A 194 -18.36 -5.52 -14.50
N GLU A 195 -18.44 -4.34 -15.11
CA GLU A 195 -17.44 -3.29 -14.93
C GLU A 195 -17.46 -2.72 -13.52
N LEU A 196 -18.65 -2.47 -12.96
CA LEU A 196 -18.79 -2.02 -11.56
C LEU A 196 -18.26 -3.04 -10.56
N ARG A 197 -18.52 -4.33 -10.78
CA ARG A 197 -17.95 -5.40 -9.96
C ARG A 197 -16.42 -5.38 -10.01
N ARG A 198 -15.84 -5.19 -11.19
CA ARG A 198 -14.38 -5.05 -11.35
C ARG A 198 -13.87 -3.82 -10.62
N ALA A 199 -14.50 -2.66 -10.83
CA ALA A 199 -14.14 -1.39 -10.18
C ALA A 199 -14.22 -1.48 -8.64
N LEU A 200 -15.30 -2.04 -8.09
CA LEU A 200 -15.47 -2.26 -6.66
C LEU A 200 -14.36 -3.16 -6.07
N ARG A 201 -14.04 -4.26 -6.74
CA ARG A 201 -13.01 -5.20 -6.26
C ARG A 201 -11.61 -4.56 -6.23
N ILE A 202 -11.31 -3.71 -7.22
CA ILE A 202 -10.07 -2.92 -7.25
C ILE A 202 -10.11 -1.87 -6.13
N GLU A 203 -11.23 -1.15 -5.97
CA GLU A 203 -11.41 -0.15 -4.93
C GLU A 203 -11.18 -0.76 -3.53
N ARG A 204 -11.81 -1.90 -3.23
CA ARG A 204 -11.61 -2.61 -1.96
C ARG A 204 -10.15 -3.02 -1.76
N ARG A 205 -9.47 -3.46 -2.82
CA ARG A 205 -8.06 -3.85 -2.74
C ARG A 205 -7.13 -2.69 -2.38
N MET A 206 -7.33 -1.52 -3.02
CA MET A 206 -6.55 -0.32 -2.74
C MET A 206 -6.89 0.24 -1.36
N GLU A 207 -8.17 0.28 -1.01
CA GLU A 207 -8.67 0.88 0.23
C GLU A 207 -8.28 0.09 1.47
N PHE A 208 -8.40 -1.23 1.44
CA PHE A 208 -8.19 -2.11 2.60
C PHE A 208 -6.84 -2.85 2.59
N ALA A 209 -5.90 -2.39 1.77
CA ALA A 209 -4.54 -2.92 1.84
C ALA A 209 -4.00 -2.80 3.27
N MET A 210 -3.41 -3.88 3.78
CA MET A 210 -2.88 -4.00 5.15
C MET A 210 -3.93 -3.94 6.29
N GLU A 211 -5.22 -4.13 5.98
CA GLU A 211 -6.31 -4.17 6.97
C GLU A 211 -6.94 -5.58 7.12
N ASN A 212 -6.25 -6.62 6.71
CA ASN A 212 -6.67 -8.03 6.81
C ASN A 212 -7.98 -8.39 6.08
N GLN A 213 -8.49 -7.53 5.18
CA GLN A 213 -9.73 -7.78 4.43
C GLN A 213 -9.52 -8.65 3.18
N ARG A 214 -8.32 -8.64 2.61
CA ARG A 214 -8.06 -9.21 1.28
C ARG A 214 -8.32 -10.70 1.19
N LEU A 215 -7.91 -11.49 2.19
CA LEU A 215 -8.10 -12.95 2.17
C LEU A 215 -9.57 -13.31 2.17
N GLN A 216 -10.37 -12.67 3.04
CA GLN A 216 -11.81 -12.86 3.12
C GLN A 216 -12.50 -12.51 1.80
N ASP A 217 -12.13 -11.37 1.19
CA ASP A 217 -12.63 -10.96 -0.11
C ASP A 217 -12.32 -12.01 -1.20
N LEU A 218 -11.09 -12.50 -1.26
CA LEU A 218 -10.69 -13.52 -2.23
C LEU A 218 -11.43 -14.84 -2.04
N MET A 219 -11.68 -15.25 -0.80
CA MET A 219 -12.41 -16.48 -0.48
C MET A 219 -13.89 -16.37 -0.88
N ARG A 220 -14.58 -15.29 -0.45
CA ARG A 220 -16.01 -15.10 -0.75
C ARG A 220 -16.28 -14.85 -2.24
N TRP A 221 -15.34 -14.25 -2.97
CA TRP A 221 -15.41 -14.10 -4.43
C TRP A 221 -14.94 -15.34 -5.20
N LYS A 222 -14.46 -16.39 -4.52
CA LYS A 222 -13.89 -17.61 -5.13
C LYS A 222 -12.71 -17.30 -6.06
N LEU A 223 -11.91 -16.29 -5.71
CA LEU A 223 -10.76 -15.84 -6.50
C LEU A 223 -9.41 -16.24 -5.89
N ALA A 224 -9.40 -16.92 -4.74
CA ALA A 224 -8.16 -17.27 -4.03
C ALA A 224 -7.22 -18.10 -4.91
N GLY A 225 -7.71 -19.13 -5.60
CA GLY A 225 -6.90 -19.95 -6.49
C GLY A 225 -6.24 -19.17 -7.63
N LYS A 226 -6.96 -18.17 -8.20
CA LYS A 226 -6.40 -17.31 -9.25
C LYS A 226 -5.39 -16.31 -8.70
N ALA A 227 -5.70 -15.69 -7.55
CA ALA A 227 -4.91 -14.61 -6.98
C ALA A 227 -3.62 -15.11 -6.31
N LEU A 228 -3.62 -16.34 -5.80
CA LEU A 228 -2.48 -16.92 -5.08
C LEU A 228 -1.61 -17.85 -5.95
N ASN A 229 -2.04 -18.11 -7.19
CA ASN A 229 -1.29 -18.95 -8.14
C ASN A 229 -0.52 -18.08 -9.13
N GLY A 230 0.43 -17.29 -8.62
CA GLY A 230 1.24 -16.39 -9.41
C GLY A 230 2.68 -16.30 -8.91
N TYR A 231 3.53 -15.64 -9.65
CA TYR A 231 4.90 -15.37 -9.24
C TYR A 231 4.95 -14.25 -8.22
N ASN A 232 5.80 -14.40 -7.22
CA ASN A 232 6.20 -13.30 -6.35
C ASN A 232 7.50 -12.70 -6.87
N TYR A 233 7.49 -11.41 -7.12
CA TYR A 233 8.67 -10.69 -7.60
C TYR A 233 9.48 -10.18 -6.41
N ILE A 234 10.80 -10.32 -6.53
CA ILE A 234 11.77 -9.82 -5.56
C ILE A 234 12.65 -8.76 -6.19
N MET A 235 13.21 -7.88 -5.38
CA MET A 235 14.23 -6.95 -5.83
C MET A 235 15.57 -7.68 -5.98
N LEU A 236 16.21 -7.49 -7.11
CA LEU A 236 17.51 -8.12 -7.39
C LEU A 236 18.61 -7.46 -6.56
N ILE A 237 19.52 -8.30 -6.05
CA ILE A 237 20.69 -7.84 -5.30
C ILE A 237 21.77 -7.33 -6.26
N ASP A 238 21.92 -7.98 -7.41
CA ASP A 238 22.83 -7.56 -8.47
C ASP A 238 22.12 -7.51 -9.83
N PRO A 239 21.69 -6.31 -10.26
CA PRO A 239 21.06 -6.14 -11.57
C PRO A 239 21.98 -6.51 -12.74
N THR A 240 23.32 -6.47 -12.57
CA THR A 240 24.28 -6.78 -13.61
C THR A 240 24.31 -8.28 -13.89
N GLU A 241 24.21 -9.09 -12.85
CA GLU A 241 24.17 -10.55 -12.98
C GLU A 241 22.93 -11.02 -13.74
N LEU A 242 21.78 -10.33 -13.53
CA LEU A 242 20.56 -10.64 -14.27
C LEU A 242 20.67 -10.30 -15.75
N LEU A 243 21.23 -9.13 -16.11
CA LEU A 243 21.41 -8.74 -17.51
C LEU A 243 22.26 -9.76 -18.26
N ASN A 244 23.31 -10.28 -17.62
CA ASN A 244 24.14 -11.33 -18.17
C ASN A 244 23.42 -12.67 -18.34
N ASN A 245 22.43 -12.98 -17.50
CA ASN A 245 21.66 -14.23 -17.58
C ASN A 245 20.44 -14.15 -18.51
N ILE A 246 19.98 -12.95 -18.88
CA ILE A 246 18.86 -12.77 -19.84
C ILE A 246 19.38 -12.72 -21.28
N VAL A 247 20.65 -12.40 -21.49
CA VAL A 247 21.26 -12.23 -22.83
C VAL A 247 21.89 -13.54 -23.36
N ASN A 248 21.91 -14.60 -22.57
CA ASN A 248 22.31 -15.95 -22.93
C ASN A 248 21.09 -16.88 -22.95
#